data_f9a19392273c11488adf90263065efb3
#
_entry.id   f9a19392273c11488adf90263065efb3
#
_cell.length_a   1.000
_cell.length_b   1.000
_cell.length_c   1.000
_cell.angle_alpha   90.00
_cell.angle_beta   90.00
_cell.angle_gamma   90.00
#
_symmetry.space_group_name_H-M   'P 1'
#
loop_
_entity.id
_entity.type
_entity.pdbx_description
1 polymer ?
#
loop_
_entity_poly.entity_id
_entity_poly.type
_entity_poly.pdbx_seq_one_letter_code
_entity_poly.pdbx_strand_id
1 'polypeptide(L)'
;MAEKTPNQQLAEKLLFKPAYVGDKSAAVKQEAHTFAEGYKKFLDAGKTEREVAAESEQMLKDAGYQQVDPKKTYAPGDKVYFSQLGKAIVASTIGTRSFEDGFRLVIAHTDSPRLDLRPTPLYESDHLSYFKTHYYGGIRKYQWGTMPLAIHGVFSRADGTTVSVNVGEDENDPVFCITDLLPHLSAEQSERKLSDGIRAEELNILIGSDAVDDKEVKEAVKLNTMILLNEKYGITEKDFARAEIEIVPAYKSRDVGFDRSMIGGYGHDDRVDAYPALMAEIATKNPAFTTVCVLTDKEEIGSDGVTGMQSMYVFHFMQELCRTAGQDDIIAFRNSVCLSADVTAAYDPSWASAFEPMNGTYAGRGIALFKYTGSRGKSAANDASAELVGYVTRMMDADNVAWQIGELGRLDLGGGGTIAKYVANRGIPVIDIGVPVLSMHSPFEVIHKTDLYMAYRAFVLFNQAAE
;
A
#
# COMPACT_ATOMS: atom_id res chain seq x y z
N MET A 1 -44.86 7.99 9.98
CA MET A 1 -43.79 9.03 9.75
C MET A 1 -44.54 10.28 9.31
N ALA A 2 -44.23 11.46 9.88
CA ALA A 2 -44.84 12.71 9.45
C ALA A 2 -44.43 13.02 7.99
N GLU A 3 -45.37 13.56 7.22
CA GLU A 3 -45.15 13.92 5.83
C GLU A 3 -44.09 15.06 5.75
N LYS A 4 -43.09 14.90 4.87
CA LYS A 4 -42.01 15.90 4.74
C LYS A 4 -42.56 17.20 4.16
N THR A 5 -42.14 18.33 4.69
CA THR A 5 -42.47 19.66 4.15
C THR A 5 -41.84 19.84 2.75
N PRO A 6 -42.40 20.74 1.89
CA PRO A 6 -41.82 21.01 0.57
C PRO A 6 -40.34 21.43 0.62
N ASN A 7 -39.93 22.20 1.64
CA ASN A 7 -38.53 22.61 1.81
C ASN A 7 -37.63 21.44 2.23
N GLN A 8 -38.13 20.49 3.02
CA GLN A 8 -37.39 19.28 3.34
C GLN A 8 -37.18 18.40 2.09
N GLN A 9 -38.21 18.26 1.25
CA GLN A 9 -38.10 17.55 -0.04
C GLN A 9 -37.12 18.25 -0.99
N LEU A 10 -37.16 19.60 -1.05
CA LEU A 10 -36.24 20.39 -1.86
C LEU A 10 -34.80 20.29 -1.34
N ALA A 11 -34.59 20.33 -0.04
CA ALA A 11 -33.27 20.15 0.59
C ALA A 11 -32.66 18.78 0.27
N GLU A 12 -33.47 17.72 0.33
CA GLU A 12 -33.03 16.36 -0.05
C GLU A 12 -32.62 16.24 -1.51
N LYS A 13 -33.23 17.03 -2.38
CA LYS A 13 -32.91 17.05 -3.83
C LYS A 13 -31.68 17.91 -4.17
N LEU A 14 -31.47 19.01 -3.47
CA LEU A 14 -30.49 20.04 -3.85
C LEU A 14 -29.22 20.03 -3.00
N LEU A 15 -29.28 19.56 -1.75
CA LEU A 15 -28.13 19.57 -0.86
C LEU A 15 -27.41 18.21 -0.90
N PHE A 16 -26.09 18.29 -1.06
CA PHE A 16 -25.25 17.11 -0.97
C PHE A 16 -25.26 16.58 0.47
N LYS A 17 -25.56 15.28 0.59
CA LYS A 17 -25.42 14.56 1.87
C LYS A 17 -24.32 13.53 1.70
N PRO A 18 -23.22 13.65 2.47
CA PRO A 18 -22.19 12.61 2.45
C PRO A 18 -22.79 11.25 2.78
N ALA A 19 -22.34 10.22 2.08
CA ALA A 19 -22.68 8.85 2.42
C ALA A 19 -22.21 8.53 3.85
N TYR A 20 -22.95 7.68 4.52
CA TYR A 20 -22.54 7.09 5.79
C TYR A 20 -22.77 5.58 5.76
N VAL A 21 -21.71 4.82 5.92
CA VAL A 21 -21.78 3.35 5.85
C VAL A 21 -22.60 2.75 6.99
N GLY A 22 -22.83 3.51 8.09
CA GLY A 22 -23.77 3.14 9.13
C GLY A 22 -25.21 2.95 8.63
N ASP A 23 -25.59 3.64 7.56
CA ASP A 23 -26.92 3.55 6.92
C ASP A 23 -27.04 2.35 5.96
N LYS A 24 -25.95 1.64 5.67
CA LYS A 24 -25.97 0.43 4.83
C LYS A 24 -26.71 -0.70 5.54
N SER A 25 -27.29 -1.60 4.73
CA SER A 25 -28.01 -2.77 5.24
C SER A 25 -27.10 -3.69 6.07
N ALA A 26 -27.72 -4.49 6.93
CA ALA A 26 -26.98 -5.50 7.71
C ALA A 26 -26.24 -6.50 6.80
N ALA A 27 -26.81 -6.82 5.62
CA ALA A 27 -26.16 -7.70 4.64
C ALA A 27 -24.84 -7.09 4.12
N VAL A 28 -24.85 -5.82 3.67
CA VAL A 28 -23.64 -5.13 3.19
C VAL A 28 -22.57 -5.06 4.29
N LYS A 29 -22.97 -4.79 5.55
CA LYS A 29 -22.03 -4.80 6.68
C LYS A 29 -21.42 -6.18 6.90
N GLN A 30 -22.23 -7.24 6.81
CA GLN A 30 -21.75 -8.61 6.94
C GLN A 30 -20.78 -9.00 5.81
N GLU A 31 -21.08 -8.60 4.57
CA GLU A 31 -20.18 -8.80 3.43
C GLU A 31 -18.86 -8.07 3.64
N ALA A 32 -18.90 -6.82 4.14
CA ALA A 32 -17.71 -6.05 4.48
C ALA A 32 -16.88 -6.74 5.57
N HIS A 33 -17.50 -7.27 6.61
CA HIS A 33 -16.80 -8.05 7.65
C HIS A 33 -16.16 -9.32 7.08
N THR A 34 -16.87 -10.03 6.20
CA THR A 34 -16.32 -11.24 5.56
C THR A 34 -15.14 -10.91 4.64
N PHE A 35 -15.26 -9.88 3.82
CA PHE A 35 -14.18 -9.41 2.95
C PHE A 35 -12.95 -8.98 3.74
N ALA A 36 -13.16 -8.30 4.86
CA ALA A 36 -12.11 -7.84 5.76
C ALA A 36 -11.28 -8.99 6.38
N GLU A 37 -11.85 -10.18 6.58
CA GLU A 37 -11.09 -11.34 7.07
C GLU A 37 -10.07 -11.84 6.03
N GLY A 38 -10.42 -11.78 4.73
CA GLY A 38 -9.48 -12.05 3.65
C GLY A 38 -8.36 -11.00 3.59
N TYR A 39 -8.73 -9.74 3.72
CA TYR A 39 -7.77 -8.64 3.75
C TYR A 39 -6.77 -8.74 4.91
N LYS A 40 -7.22 -9.05 6.12
CA LYS A 40 -6.32 -9.23 7.27
C LYS A 40 -5.27 -10.31 7.00
N LYS A 41 -5.67 -11.42 6.37
CA LYS A 41 -4.71 -12.49 5.99
C LYS A 41 -3.68 -12.00 4.97
N PHE A 42 -4.13 -11.25 3.96
CA PHE A 42 -3.24 -10.66 2.95
C PHE A 42 -2.26 -9.67 3.59
N LEU A 43 -2.73 -8.79 4.46
CA LEU A 43 -1.93 -7.80 5.16
C LEU A 43 -0.87 -8.45 6.08
N ASP A 44 -1.25 -9.54 6.76
CA ASP A 44 -0.36 -10.28 7.65
C ASP A 44 0.65 -11.17 6.90
N ALA A 45 0.31 -11.63 5.68
CA ALA A 45 1.19 -12.44 4.84
C ALA A 45 2.23 -11.59 4.09
N GLY A 46 1.89 -10.35 3.76
CA GLY A 46 2.74 -9.46 2.98
C GLY A 46 3.09 -8.18 3.74
N LYS A 47 4.16 -8.18 4.53
CA LYS A 47 4.66 -6.98 5.22
C LYS A 47 5.68 -6.18 4.43
N THR A 48 6.20 -6.76 3.35
CA THR A 48 7.11 -6.12 2.40
C THR A 48 6.52 -6.19 0.99
N GLU A 49 6.94 -5.30 0.08
CA GLU A 49 6.48 -5.32 -1.31
C GLU A 49 6.81 -6.65 -2.01
N ARG A 50 7.91 -7.28 -1.64
CA ARG A 50 8.32 -8.59 -2.17
C ARG A 50 7.37 -9.70 -1.73
N GLU A 51 6.96 -9.69 -0.47
CA GLU A 51 6.00 -10.66 0.06
C GLU A 51 4.60 -10.44 -0.52
N VAL A 52 4.16 -9.18 -0.63
CA VAL A 52 2.89 -8.83 -1.28
C VAL A 52 2.87 -9.28 -2.74
N ALA A 53 3.97 -9.06 -3.48
CA ALA A 53 4.07 -9.51 -4.87
C ALA A 53 4.00 -11.05 -4.98
N ALA A 54 4.66 -11.78 -4.08
CA ALA A 54 4.62 -13.24 -4.05
C ALA A 54 3.23 -13.80 -3.70
N GLU A 55 2.57 -13.24 -2.69
CA GLU A 55 1.19 -13.60 -2.31
C GLU A 55 0.22 -13.30 -3.44
N SER A 56 0.32 -12.11 -4.05
CA SER A 56 -0.51 -11.71 -5.18
C SER A 56 -0.31 -12.62 -6.40
N GLU A 57 0.92 -13.00 -6.70
CA GLU A 57 1.23 -13.94 -7.77
C GLU A 57 0.60 -15.32 -7.51
N GLN A 58 0.63 -15.80 -6.27
CA GLN A 58 -0.02 -17.06 -5.90
C GLN A 58 -1.54 -16.98 -6.04
N MET A 59 -2.17 -15.90 -5.55
CA MET A 59 -3.62 -15.68 -5.70
C MET A 59 -4.04 -15.61 -7.17
N LEU A 60 -3.24 -14.97 -8.03
CA LEU A 60 -3.49 -14.91 -9.48
C LEU A 60 -3.39 -16.29 -10.13
N LYS A 61 -2.39 -17.09 -9.79
CA LYS A 61 -2.24 -18.47 -10.30
C LYS A 61 -3.43 -19.34 -9.90
N ASP A 62 -3.87 -19.24 -8.65
CA ASP A 62 -5.04 -19.97 -8.14
C ASP A 62 -6.34 -19.55 -8.84
N ALA A 63 -6.41 -18.29 -9.32
CA ALA A 63 -7.51 -17.75 -10.13
C ALA A 63 -7.38 -18.03 -11.64
N GLY A 64 -6.35 -18.78 -12.07
CA GLY A 64 -6.15 -19.22 -13.44
C GLY A 64 -5.37 -18.24 -14.32
N TYR A 65 -4.71 -17.23 -13.76
CA TYR A 65 -3.81 -16.35 -14.51
C TYR A 65 -2.52 -17.09 -14.89
N GLN A 66 -2.02 -16.79 -16.05
CA GLN A 66 -0.75 -17.32 -16.58
C GLN A 66 0.24 -16.18 -16.77
N GLN A 67 1.51 -16.48 -16.60
CA GLN A 67 2.56 -15.50 -16.90
C GLN A 67 2.47 -15.10 -18.39
N VAL A 68 2.57 -13.80 -18.67
CA VAL A 68 2.48 -13.27 -20.02
C VAL A 68 3.61 -13.82 -20.89
N ASP A 69 3.26 -14.27 -22.12
CA ASP A 69 4.21 -14.56 -23.18
C ASP A 69 4.22 -13.36 -24.15
N PRO A 70 5.32 -12.60 -24.26
CA PRO A 70 5.40 -11.39 -25.09
C PRO A 70 5.29 -11.67 -26.60
N LYS A 71 5.16 -12.94 -27.02
CA LYS A 71 4.99 -13.35 -28.43
C LYS A 71 3.61 -13.87 -28.74
N LYS A 72 2.77 -14.10 -27.71
CA LYS A 72 1.44 -14.68 -27.86
C LYS A 72 0.40 -13.59 -28.06
N THR A 73 -0.53 -13.79 -28.99
CA THR A 73 -1.78 -13.04 -29.09
C THR A 73 -2.82 -13.67 -28.17
N TYR A 74 -3.52 -12.86 -27.40
CA TYR A 74 -4.52 -13.31 -26.43
C TYR A 74 -5.93 -13.09 -26.95
N ALA A 75 -6.85 -13.98 -26.51
CA ALA A 75 -8.27 -13.93 -26.83
C ALA A 75 -9.09 -13.31 -25.66
N PRO A 76 -10.28 -12.80 -25.92
CA PRO A 76 -11.19 -12.34 -24.86
C PRO A 76 -11.39 -13.41 -23.78
N GLY A 77 -11.23 -13.00 -22.50
CA GLY A 77 -11.32 -13.88 -21.34
C GLY A 77 -10.00 -14.53 -20.92
N ASP A 78 -8.94 -14.44 -21.73
CA ASP A 78 -7.60 -14.86 -21.29
C ASP A 78 -7.14 -14.02 -20.10
N LYS A 79 -6.47 -14.68 -19.14
CA LYS A 79 -5.98 -14.09 -17.90
C LYS A 79 -4.48 -14.18 -17.85
N VAL A 80 -3.81 -13.05 -17.76
CA VAL A 80 -2.34 -12.98 -17.78
C VAL A 80 -1.80 -12.10 -16.68
N TYR A 81 -0.57 -12.39 -16.23
CA TYR A 81 0.14 -11.53 -15.31
C TYR A 81 1.62 -11.41 -15.69
N PHE A 82 2.25 -10.36 -15.16
CA PHE A 82 3.68 -10.09 -15.26
C PHE A 82 4.21 -9.69 -13.88
N SER A 83 5.34 -10.28 -13.46
CA SER A 83 6.03 -9.93 -12.22
C SER A 83 7.31 -9.18 -12.54
N GLN A 84 7.40 -7.93 -12.05
CA GLN A 84 8.57 -7.08 -12.22
C GLN A 84 9.54 -7.30 -11.05
N LEU A 85 10.57 -8.12 -11.28
CA LEU A 85 11.63 -8.43 -10.32
C LEU A 85 11.14 -8.99 -8.98
N GLY A 86 9.92 -9.58 -8.93
CA GLY A 86 9.33 -10.09 -7.71
C GLY A 86 8.93 -9.02 -6.67
N LYS A 87 8.71 -7.77 -7.10
CA LYS A 87 8.36 -6.64 -6.24
C LYS A 87 7.15 -5.84 -6.72
N ALA A 88 6.77 -6.00 -7.97
CA ALA A 88 5.56 -5.41 -8.53
C ALA A 88 4.86 -6.40 -9.44
N ILE A 89 3.54 -6.32 -9.52
CA ILE A 89 2.68 -7.21 -10.30
C ILE A 89 1.83 -6.38 -11.26
N VAL A 90 1.68 -6.89 -12.48
CA VAL A 90 0.68 -6.42 -13.45
C VAL A 90 -0.18 -7.63 -13.81
N ALA A 91 -1.50 -7.54 -13.59
CA ALA A 91 -2.45 -8.57 -13.96
C ALA A 91 -3.48 -8.02 -14.95
N SER A 92 -3.97 -8.84 -15.85
CA SER A 92 -4.90 -8.40 -16.90
C SER A 92 -5.87 -9.52 -17.28
N THR A 93 -7.14 -9.17 -17.42
CA THR A 93 -8.16 -10.00 -18.06
C THR A 93 -8.51 -9.37 -19.41
N ILE A 94 -8.31 -10.12 -20.49
CA ILE A 94 -8.50 -9.61 -21.86
C ILE A 94 -9.96 -9.38 -22.16
N GLY A 95 -10.29 -8.17 -22.59
CA GLY A 95 -11.64 -7.73 -22.92
C GLY A 95 -12.14 -8.24 -24.28
N THR A 96 -13.44 -8.01 -24.52
CA THR A 96 -14.07 -8.37 -25.81
C THR A 96 -13.90 -7.30 -26.88
N ARG A 97 -13.56 -6.06 -26.49
CA ARG A 97 -13.26 -4.95 -27.40
C ARG A 97 -11.80 -4.95 -27.83
N SER A 98 -11.51 -4.20 -28.88
CA SER A 98 -10.16 -3.91 -29.33
C SER A 98 -9.34 -3.23 -28.22
N PHE A 99 -8.01 -3.46 -28.15
CA PHE A 99 -7.14 -2.67 -27.27
C PHE A 99 -7.14 -1.20 -27.64
N GLU A 100 -7.37 -0.84 -28.92
CA GLU A 100 -7.51 0.55 -29.36
C GLU A 100 -8.74 1.26 -28.78
N ASP A 101 -9.74 0.52 -28.27
CA ASP A 101 -10.84 1.10 -27.50
C ASP A 101 -10.43 1.53 -26.08
N GLY A 102 -9.20 1.16 -25.67
CA GLY A 102 -8.59 1.51 -24.39
C GLY A 102 -8.64 0.40 -23.35
N PHE A 103 -7.84 0.60 -22.31
CA PHE A 103 -7.75 -0.26 -21.13
C PHE A 103 -8.49 0.37 -19.94
N ARG A 104 -8.86 -0.45 -18.96
CA ARG A 104 -9.33 -0.03 -17.64
C ARG A 104 -8.27 -0.38 -16.62
N LEU A 105 -7.58 0.64 -16.10
CA LEU A 105 -6.45 0.45 -15.17
C LEU A 105 -6.89 0.75 -13.74
N VAL A 106 -6.54 -0.14 -12.80
CA VAL A 106 -6.56 0.14 -11.36
C VAL A 106 -5.15 -0.08 -10.85
N ILE A 107 -4.53 0.95 -10.30
CA ILE A 107 -3.13 0.93 -9.86
C ILE A 107 -3.07 1.29 -8.38
N ALA A 108 -2.40 0.47 -7.57
CA ALA A 108 -2.13 0.69 -6.16
C ALA A 108 -0.66 0.39 -5.86
N HIS A 109 -0.10 0.91 -4.77
CA HIS A 109 1.25 0.53 -4.37
C HIS A 109 1.26 -0.50 -3.24
N THR A 110 2.41 -1.09 -2.98
CA THR A 110 2.55 -2.19 -2.01
C THR A 110 3.68 -2.00 -1.01
N ASP A 111 4.60 -1.09 -1.30
CA ASP A 111 5.60 -0.64 -0.34
C ASP A 111 4.96 0.22 0.76
N SER A 112 5.54 0.24 1.93
CA SER A 112 5.07 1.01 3.09
C SER A 112 6.25 1.60 3.84
N PRO A 113 6.09 2.71 4.57
CA PRO A 113 7.15 3.30 5.37
C PRO A 113 7.69 2.31 6.42
N ARG A 114 9.01 2.18 6.50
CA ARG A 114 9.69 1.18 7.32
C ARG A 114 11.14 1.56 7.64
N LEU A 115 11.88 0.61 8.20
CA LEU A 115 13.33 0.71 8.36
C LEU A 115 14.00 -0.37 7.50
N ASP A 116 15.04 0.02 6.75
CA ASP A 116 15.90 -0.91 6.00
C ASP A 116 17.23 -1.06 6.71
N LEU A 117 17.89 -2.22 6.62
CA LEU A 117 19.28 -2.35 7.08
C LEU A 117 20.23 -1.57 6.16
N ARG A 118 21.22 -0.95 6.75
CA ARG A 118 22.35 -0.37 5.99
C ARG A 118 23.20 -1.48 5.36
N PRO A 119 23.99 -1.18 4.31
CA PRO A 119 24.85 -2.20 3.66
C PRO A 119 25.89 -2.84 4.58
N THR A 120 26.29 -2.16 5.65
CA THR A 120 27.16 -2.68 6.72
C THR A 120 26.49 -2.40 8.06
N PRO A 121 25.50 -3.25 8.47
CA PRO A 121 24.63 -2.90 9.58
C PRO A 121 25.15 -3.37 10.94
N LEU A 122 25.84 -4.52 10.98
CA LEU A 122 26.14 -5.25 12.20
C LEU A 122 27.32 -4.63 12.97
N TYR A 123 27.10 -4.33 14.25
CA TYR A 123 28.15 -3.89 15.16
C TYR A 123 27.88 -4.35 16.60
N GLU A 124 28.92 -4.36 17.41
CA GLU A 124 28.86 -4.56 18.85
C GLU A 124 29.29 -3.30 19.59
N SER A 125 28.63 -2.96 20.68
CA SER A 125 29.04 -1.94 21.62
C SER A 125 28.64 -2.36 23.04
N ASP A 126 29.58 -2.29 23.97
CA ASP A 126 29.37 -2.60 25.40
C ASP A 126 28.63 -3.92 25.63
N HIS A 127 29.05 -4.97 24.92
CA HIS A 127 28.49 -6.33 24.98
C HIS A 127 27.05 -6.45 24.53
N LEU A 128 26.57 -5.51 23.68
CA LEU A 128 25.31 -5.59 22.99
C LEU A 128 25.54 -5.56 21.48
N SER A 129 24.82 -6.39 20.75
CA SER A 129 24.87 -6.47 19.28
C SER A 129 23.68 -5.75 18.67
N TYR A 130 23.95 -4.95 17.63
CA TYR A 130 22.97 -4.11 16.98
C TYR A 130 23.03 -4.19 15.47
N PHE A 131 21.89 -3.87 14.81
CA PHE A 131 21.84 -3.49 13.41
C PHE A 131 21.61 -1.99 13.26
N LYS A 132 22.40 -1.34 12.38
CA LYS A 132 22.17 0.02 11.89
C LYS A 132 21.12 0.03 10.80
N THR A 133 20.18 0.98 10.88
CA THR A 133 19.11 1.14 9.91
C THR A 133 19.19 2.45 9.13
N HIS A 134 18.43 2.50 8.06
CA HIS A 134 18.03 3.69 7.34
C HIS A 134 16.51 3.67 7.22
N TYR A 135 15.81 4.76 7.56
CA TYR A 135 14.36 4.79 7.34
C TYR A 135 14.02 4.92 5.85
N TYR A 136 12.90 4.31 5.46
CA TYR A 136 12.32 4.30 4.14
C TYR A 136 10.96 5.01 4.19
N GLY A 137 10.72 5.95 3.25
CA GLY A 137 9.49 6.74 3.23
C GLY A 137 9.37 7.76 4.37
N GLY A 138 8.18 8.27 4.56
CA GLY A 138 7.87 9.35 5.50
C GLY A 138 7.46 8.87 6.88
N ILE A 139 8.40 8.48 7.76
CA ILE A 139 8.10 8.04 9.13
C ILE A 139 8.18 9.16 10.17
N ARG A 140 7.42 9.01 11.26
CA ARG A 140 7.66 9.73 12.52
C ARG A 140 8.50 8.85 13.43
N LYS A 141 9.82 9.10 13.47
CA LYS A 141 10.83 8.24 14.08
C LYS A 141 10.51 7.81 15.52
N TYR A 142 9.92 8.70 16.34
CA TYR A 142 9.58 8.41 17.72
C TYR A 142 8.54 7.28 17.87
N GLN A 143 7.71 7.02 16.85
CA GLN A 143 6.71 5.95 16.89
C GLN A 143 7.33 4.55 16.79
N TRP A 144 8.58 4.45 16.37
CA TRP A 144 9.30 3.18 16.16
C TRP A 144 10.11 2.71 17.38
N GLY A 145 10.23 3.56 18.40
CA GLY A 145 10.90 3.21 19.67
C GLY A 145 10.03 2.27 20.52
N THR A 146 10.69 1.34 21.22
CA THR A 146 10.12 0.48 22.28
C THR A 146 9.01 -0.48 21.84
N MET A 147 8.87 -0.75 20.56
CA MET A 147 7.89 -1.70 20.04
C MET A 147 8.57 -2.98 19.54
N PRO A 148 7.88 -4.14 19.55
CA PRO A 148 8.38 -5.36 18.94
C PRO A 148 8.49 -5.19 17.42
N LEU A 149 9.64 -5.59 16.86
CA LEU A 149 9.96 -5.53 15.45
C LEU A 149 10.33 -6.92 14.92
N ALA A 150 10.02 -7.17 13.66
CA ALA A 150 10.37 -8.35 12.89
C ALA A 150 11.38 -8.01 11.79
N ILE A 151 12.11 -9.01 11.33
CA ILE A 151 13.10 -8.90 10.26
C ILE A 151 12.62 -9.71 9.06
N HIS A 152 12.46 -9.05 7.93
CA HIS A 152 12.03 -9.65 6.66
C HIS A 152 13.04 -9.36 5.56
N GLY A 153 13.00 -10.14 4.49
CA GLY A 153 13.75 -9.85 3.27
C GLY A 153 14.54 -11.00 2.71
N VAL A 154 15.61 -10.69 1.99
CA VAL A 154 16.41 -11.69 1.28
C VAL A 154 17.91 -11.36 1.32
N PHE A 155 18.71 -12.42 1.37
CA PHE A 155 20.15 -12.35 1.10
C PHE A 155 20.47 -13.01 -0.24
N SER A 156 21.26 -12.36 -1.08
CA SER A 156 21.92 -12.98 -2.22
C SER A 156 23.31 -13.49 -1.76
N ARG A 157 23.47 -14.82 -1.71
CA ARG A 157 24.72 -15.43 -1.26
C ARG A 157 25.83 -15.34 -2.31
N ALA A 158 27.07 -15.62 -1.88
CA ALA A 158 28.23 -15.62 -2.75
C ALA A 158 28.17 -16.62 -3.92
N ASP A 159 27.43 -17.70 -3.75
CA ASP A 159 27.20 -18.72 -4.80
C ASP A 159 26.09 -18.35 -5.79
N GLY A 160 25.46 -17.19 -5.64
CA GLY A 160 24.37 -16.70 -6.47
C GLY A 160 22.99 -17.18 -6.04
N THR A 161 22.86 -18.00 -5.00
CA THR A 161 21.57 -18.40 -4.45
C THR A 161 20.97 -17.29 -3.58
N THR A 162 19.64 -17.26 -3.49
CA THR A 162 18.91 -16.32 -2.65
C THR A 162 18.27 -17.08 -1.48
N VAL A 163 18.38 -16.54 -0.27
CA VAL A 163 17.68 -17.06 0.91
C VAL A 163 16.78 -16.00 1.51
N SER A 164 15.51 -16.37 1.74
CA SER A 164 14.55 -15.50 2.42
C SER A 164 14.73 -15.53 3.93
N VAL A 165 14.49 -14.39 4.56
CA VAL A 165 14.51 -14.20 6.00
C VAL A 165 13.14 -13.68 6.42
N ASN A 166 12.56 -14.35 7.40
CA ASN A 166 11.36 -13.90 8.10
C ASN A 166 11.51 -14.37 9.57
N VAL A 167 11.66 -13.42 10.49
CA VAL A 167 11.84 -13.69 11.92
C VAL A 167 11.08 -12.67 12.73
N GLY A 168 10.24 -13.14 13.65
CA GLY A 168 9.44 -12.28 14.53
C GLY A 168 7.95 -12.36 14.25
N GLU A 169 7.52 -13.21 13.31
CA GLU A 169 6.10 -13.41 12.97
C GLU A 169 5.47 -14.60 13.66
N ASP A 170 6.24 -15.64 13.93
CA ASP A 170 5.79 -16.79 14.70
C ASP A 170 5.88 -16.49 16.21
N GLU A 171 4.96 -17.02 17.01
CA GLU A 171 4.94 -16.82 18.47
C GLU A 171 6.20 -17.36 19.17
N ASN A 172 6.91 -18.29 18.53
CA ASN A 172 8.17 -18.87 19.04
C ASN A 172 9.42 -18.12 18.52
N ASP A 173 9.26 -17.20 17.58
CA ASP A 173 10.37 -16.41 17.10
C ASP A 173 10.80 -15.34 18.13
N PRO A 174 12.09 -15.00 18.19
CA PRO A 174 12.50 -13.79 18.88
C PRO A 174 12.00 -12.55 18.14
N VAL A 175 11.70 -11.48 18.89
CA VAL A 175 11.45 -10.15 18.35
C VAL A 175 12.61 -9.24 18.65
N PHE A 176 12.67 -8.11 17.92
CA PHE A 176 13.71 -7.10 18.02
C PHE A 176 13.10 -5.78 18.47
N CYS A 177 13.90 -4.82 18.89
CA CYS A 177 13.40 -3.50 19.27
C CYS A 177 14.46 -2.41 19.14
N ILE A 178 13.98 -1.17 19.05
CA ILE A 178 14.78 0.03 19.29
C ILE A 178 14.54 0.44 20.74
N THR A 179 15.60 0.52 21.54
CA THR A 179 15.51 0.96 22.94
C THR A 179 15.38 2.47 23.05
N ASP A 180 14.78 2.96 24.13
CA ASP A 180 14.67 4.38 24.43
C ASP A 180 14.99 4.67 25.89
N LEU A 181 15.19 5.93 26.24
CA LEU A 181 15.55 6.36 27.58
C LEU A 181 14.33 6.36 28.51
N LEU A 182 14.55 5.97 29.77
CA LEU A 182 13.56 6.17 30.82
C LEU A 182 13.42 7.66 31.16
N PRO A 183 12.28 8.10 31.72
CA PRO A 183 12.02 9.54 32.01
C PRO A 183 13.09 10.21 32.88
N HIS A 184 13.73 9.47 33.80
CA HIS A 184 14.73 10.02 34.71
C HIS A 184 16.10 10.33 34.05
N LEU A 185 16.33 9.82 32.82
CA LEU A 185 17.57 10.04 32.06
C LEU A 185 17.31 10.84 30.76
N SER A 186 16.05 11.18 30.44
CA SER A 186 15.66 11.77 29.16
C SER A 186 15.62 13.30 29.14
N ALA A 187 16.20 13.99 30.12
CA ALA A 187 16.10 15.46 30.22
C ALA A 187 16.57 16.17 28.93
N GLU A 188 17.75 15.81 28.39
CA GLU A 188 18.26 16.38 27.14
C GLU A 188 17.39 15.98 25.94
N GLN A 189 16.96 14.72 25.86
CA GLN A 189 16.09 14.23 24.79
C GLN A 189 14.75 14.97 24.79
N SER A 190 14.19 15.28 25.96
CA SER A 190 12.91 15.99 26.12
C SER A 190 12.95 17.44 25.61
N GLU A 191 14.12 18.07 25.55
CA GLU A 191 14.31 19.41 24.98
C GLU A 191 14.41 19.41 23.45
N ARG A 192 14.50 18.24 22.81
CA ARG A 192 14.57 18.13 21.35
C ARG A 192 13.22 18.42 20.72
N LYS A 193 13.23 18.87 19.46
CA LYS A 193 12.00 18.90 18.66
C LYS A 193 11.45 17.48 18.52
N LEU A 194 10.14 17.33 18.42
CA LEU A 194 9.51 16.00 18.26
C LEU A 194 10.08 15.22 17.06
N SER A 195 10.43 15.90 15.97
CA SER A 195 11.10 15.30 14.79
C SER A 195 12.45 14.66 15.11
N ASP A 196 13.10 15.09 16.19
CA ASP A 196 14.44 14.68 16.62
C ASP A 196 14.41 13.97 17.98
N GLY A 197 13.22 13.69 18.53
CA GLY A 197 13.05 12.94 19.78
C GLY A 197 13.82 11.62 19.78
N ILE A 198 13.73 10.89 18.66
CA ILE A 198 14.68 9.85 18.25
C ILE A 198 15.29 10.31 16.93
N ARG A 199 16.61 10.39 16.84
CA ARG A 199 17.34 10.75 15.61
C ARG A 199 17.50 9.55 14.70
N ALA A 200 17.72 9.76 13.41
CA ALA A 200 17.90 8.67 12.45
C ALA A 200 19.06 7.72 12.83
N GLU A 201 20.16 8.27 13.33
CA GLU A 201 21.33 7.47 13.77
C GLU A 201 21.10 6.73 15.11
N GLU A 202 20.00 7.02 15.82
CA GLU A 202 19.58 6.36 17.06
C GLU A 202 18.60 5.21 16.80
N LEU A 203 18.11 5.03 15.55
CA LEU A 203 17.24 3.92 15.13
C LEU A 203 18.06 2.62 14.94
N ASN A 204 18.69 2.15 15.99
CA ASN A 204 19.48 0.92 15.98
C ASN A 204 18.69 -0.23 16.61
N ILE A 205 18.65 -1.36 15.92
CA ILE A 205 17.90 -2.55 16.33
C ILE A 205 18.77 -3.39 17.26
N LEU A 206 18.34 -3.61 18.50
CA LEU A 206 18.98 -4.53 19.43
C LEU A 206 18.69 -5.97 18.99
N ILE A 207 19.77 -6.78 18.81
CA ILE A 207 19.68 -8.13 18.24
C ILE A 207 20.36 -9.22 19.07
N GLY A 208 21.14 -8.89 20.10
CA GLY A 208 21.76 -9.91 20.94
C GLY A 208 22.66 -9.35 22.03
N SER A 209 22.99 -10.21 23.00
CA SER A 209 23.84 -9.90 24.16
C SER A 209 24.73 -11.05 24.63
N ASP A 210 24.49 -12.29 24.14
CA ASP A 210 25.29 -13.44 24.54
C ASP A 210 26.60 -13.51 23.74
N ALA A 211 27.71 -13.66 24.45
CA ALA A 211 29.05 -13.76 23.87
C ALA A 211 29.44 -15.23 23.61
N VAL A 212 30.29 -15.47 22.62
CA VAL A 212 31.00 -16.75 22.52
C VAL A 212 31.96 -16.90 23.70
N ASP A 213 32.16 -18.15 24.16
CA ASP A 213 33.09 -18.45 25.26
C ASP A 213 34.56 -18.50 24.76
N ASP A 214 35.05 -17.34 24.34
CA ASP A 214 36.44 -17.13 23.92
C ASP A 214 36.89 -15.71 24.26
N LYS A 215 37.77 -15.57 25.23
CA LYS A 215 38.27 -14.29 25.73
C LYS A 215 39.20 -13.56 24.77
N GLU A 216 39.72 -14.22 23.76
CA GLU A 216 40.58 -13.62 22.74
C GLU A 216 39.77 -12.95 21.62
N VAL A 217 38.48 -13.21 21.55
CA VAL A 217 37.56 -12.59 20.57
C VAL A 217 37.10 -11.22 21.08
N LYS A 218 37.44 -10.16 20.35
CA LYS A 218 37.13 -8.77 20.75
C LYS A 218 35.64 -8.42 20.61
N GLU A 219 34.96 -8.96 19.58
CA GLU A 219 33.54 -8.73 19.28
C GLU A 219 32.79 -10.05 19.48
N ALA A 220 32.78 -10.55 20.71
CA ALA A 220 32.32 -11.90 21.04
C ALA A 220 30.78 -12.06 20.90
N VAL A 221 30.00 -10.99 21.17
CA VAL A 221 28.54 -10.98 21.00
C VAL A 221 28.20 -10.90 19.51
N LYS A 222 28.89 -10.04 18.76
CA LYS A 222 28.73 -9.95 17.30
C LYS A 222 29.06 -11.28 16.64
N LEU A 223 30.13 -11.95 17.06
CA LEU A 223 30.46 -13.26 16.50
C LEU A 223 29.37 -14.29 16.80
N ASN A 224 28.84 -14.33 18.02
CA ASN A 224 27.75 -15.25 18.36
C ASN A 224 26.51 -14.99 17.49
N THR A 225 26.14 -13.71 17.30
CA THR A 225 25.04 -13.35 16.39
C THR A 225 25.32 -13.85 14.97
N MET A 226 26.56 -13.69 14.47
CA MET A 226 26.92 -14.20 13.13
C MET A 226 26.91 -15.73 13.03
N ILE A 227 27.26 -16.44 14.09
CA ILE A 227 27.17 -17.91 14.14
C ILE A 227 25.70 -18.34 13.98
N LEU A 228 24.78 -17.76 14.75
CA LEU A 228 23.35 -18.06 14.66
C LEU A 228 22.78 -17.77 13.25
N LEU A 229 23.14 -16.64 12.65
CA LEU A 229 22.75 -16.30 11.30
C LEU A 229 23.35 -17.21 10.25
N ASN A 230 24.62 -17.59 10.43
CA ASN A 230 25.28 -18.55 9.52
C ASN A 230 24.65 -19.95 9.59
N GLU A 231 24.39 -20.45 10.80
CA GLU A 231 23.74 -21.77 10.99
C GLU A 231 22.35 -21.81 10.37
N LYS A 232 21.56 -20.74 10.54
CA LYS A 232 20.16 -20.71 10.04
C LYS A 232 20.08 -20.40 8.54
N TYR A 233 20.90 -19.48 8.04
CA TYR A 233 20.76 -18.92 6.68
C TYR A 233 21.98 -19.15 5.78
N GLY A 234 23.10 -19.65 6.31
CA GLY A 234 24.32 -19.89 5.55
C GLY A 234 25.00 -18.60 5.07
N ILE A 235 24.82 -17.49 5.79
CA ILE A 235 25.37 -16.18 5.43
C ILE A 235 26.60 -15.81 6.27
N THR A 236 27.41 -14.90 5.74
CA THR A 236 28.51 -14.24 6.40
C THR A 236 28.25 -12.74 6.52
N GLU A 237 29.01 -12.01 7.31
CA GLU A 237 28.84 -10.55 7.46
C GLU A 237 28.90 -9.82 6.11
N LYS A 238 29.72 -10.31 5.17
CA LYS A 238 29.83 -9.74 3.81
C LYS A 238 28.52 -9.83 3.01
N ASP A 239 27.64 -10.76 3.34
CA ASP A 239 26.39 -10.97 2.60
C ASP A 239 25.36 -9.88 2.89
N PHE A 240 25.50 -9.11 3.98
CA PHE A 240 24.66 -7.93 4.21
C PHE A 240 24.79 -6.89 3.10
N ALA A 241 25.96 -6.73 2.49
CA ALA A 241 26.14 -5.82 1.35
C ALA A 241 25.37 -6.26 0.08
N ARG A 242 24.80 -7.47 0.09
CA ARG A 242 24.01 -8.07 -1.00
C ARG A 242 22.60 -8.45 -0.53
N ALA A 243 22.12 -7.79 0.51
CA ALA A 243 20.82 -8.07 1.12
C ALA A 243 19.83 -6.95 0.84
N GLU A 244 18.57 -7.30 0.84
CA GLU A 244 17.43 -6.41 1.00
C GLU A 244 16.72 -6.88 2.27
N ILE A 245 16.96 -6.21 3.39
CA ILE A 245 16.43 -6.58 4.72
C ILE A 245 15.68 -5.39 5.29
N GLU A 246 14.45 -5.64 5.63
CA GLU A 246 13.46 -4.71 6.09
C GLU A 246 13.05 -5.03 7.53
N ILE A 247 12.88 -4.01 8.34
CA ILE A 247 12.46 -4.11 9.72
C ILE A 247 11.05 -3.53 9.80
N VAL A 248 10.13 -4.35 10.23
CA VAL A 248 8.70 -4.05 10.27
C VAL A 248 8.10 -4.39 11.63
N PRO A 249 6.90 -3.90 12.00
CA PRO A 249 6.25 -4.25 13.26
C PRO A 249 5.95 -5.76 13.36
N ALA A 250 6.30 -6.37 14.49
CA ALA A 250 6.14 -7.80 14.79
C ALA A 250 4.76 -8.13 15.38
N TYR A 251 3.69 -7.66 14.76
CA TYR A 251 2.32 -8.00 15.18
C TYR A 251 1.41 -8.17 13.99
N LYS A 252 0.33 -8.90 14.19
CA LYS A 252 -0.70 -9.14 13.18
C LYS A 252 -1.79 -8.09 13.24
N SER A 253 -2.48 -7.91 12.14
CA SER A 253 -3.66 -7.05 12.03
C SER A 253 -4.77 -7.53 12.98
N ARG A 254 -5.50 -6.57 13.57
CA ARG A 254 -6.57 -6.85 14.53
C ARG A 254 -7.79 -5.97 14.31
N ASP A 255 -8.93 -6.46 14.73
CA ASP A 255 -10.12 -5.64 14.86
C ASP A 255 -9.91 -4.55 15.90
N VAL A 256 -10.35 -3.33 15.59
CA VAL A 256 -10.31 -2.15 16.46
C VAL A 256 -11.73 -1.69 16.80
N GLY A 257 -11.91 -1.25 18.04
CA GLY A 257 -13.20 -0.83 18.60
C GLY A 257 -14.02 -1.99 19.17
N PHE A 258 -14.92 -1.68 20.10
CA PHE A 258 -15.79 -2.68 20.73
C PHE A 258 -16.74 -3.35 19.74
N ASP A 259 -17.12 -2.63 18.69
CA ASP A 259 -18.00 -3.09 17.61
C ASP A 259 -17.25 -3.83 16.49
N ARG A 260 -15.92 -3.85 16.56
CA ARG A 260 -15.04 -4.50 15.56
C ARG A 260 -15.24 -3.97 14.13
N SER A 261 -15.68 -2.73 13.98
CA SER A 261 -15.96 -2.12 12.67
C SER A 261 -14.69 -1.70 11.93
N MET A 262 -13.56 -1.62 12.62
CA MET A 262 -12.28 -1.18 12.08
C MET A 262 -11.23 -2.29 12.13
N ILE A 263 -10.14 -2.10 11.37
CA ILE A 263 -8.93 -2.94 11.40
C ILE A 263 -7.75 -2.03 11.70
N GLY A 264 -6.92 -2.45 12.65
CA GLY A 264 -5.62 -1.86 12.91
C GLY A 264 -4.50 -2.82 12.49
N GLY A 265 -3.47 -2.29 11.85
CA GLY A 265 -2.34 -3.06 11.37
C GLY A 265 -1.25 -2.18 10.78
N TYR A 266 -0.18 -2.80 10.32
CA TYR A 266 0.92 -2.13 9.63
C TYR A 266 0.74 -2.24 8.12
N GLY A 267 0.91 -1.11 7.42
CA GLY A 267 0.93 -1.05 5.96
C GLY A 267 -0.46 -1.09 5.32
N HIS A 268 -1.46 -0.51 5.97
CA HIS A 268 -2.71 -0.19 5.28
C HIS A 268 -2.46 0.72 4.08
N ASP A 269 -1.52 1.63 4.21
CA ASP A 269 -0.94 2.43 3.15
C ASP A 269 0.07 1.59 2.36
N ASP A 270 -0.21 1.15 1.12
CA ASP A 270 -1.48 1.26 0.39
C ASP A 270 -2.12 -0.13 0.12
N ARG A 271 -1.78 -1.12 0.94
CA ARG A 271 -2.30 -2.50 0.77
C ARG A 271 -3.81 -2.58 0.95
N VAL A 272 -4.42 -1.56 1.58
CA VAL A 272 -5.87 -1.47 1.73
C VAL A 272 -6.58 -1.18 0.40
N ASP A 273 -5.89 -0.60 -0.56
CA ASP A 273 -6.38 -0.41 -1.93
C ASP A 273 -5.83 -1.49 -2.88
N ALA A 274 -4.59 -1.97 -2.65
CA ALA A 274 -3.98 -3.04 -3.43
C ALA A 274 -4.78 -4.36 -3.37
N TYR A 275 -5.23 -4.77 -2.18
CA TYR A 275 -6.03 -6.01 -2.04
C TYR A 275 -7.39 -5.91 -2.74
N PRO A 276 -8.21 -4.87 -2.56
CA PRO A 276 -9.43 -4.70 -3.35
C PRO A 276 -9.20 -4.64 -4.87
N ALA A 277 -8.13 -3.99 -5.33
CA ALA A 277 -7.79 -3.95 -6.75
C ALA A 277 -7.48 -5.34 -7.30
N LEU A 278 -6.67 -6.13 -6.60
CA LEU A 278 -6.36 -7.52 -6.96
C LEU A 278 -7.62 -8.39 -6.95
N MET A 279 -8.45 -8.28 -5.91
CA MET A 279 -9.68 -9.05 -5.80
C MET A 279 -10.72 -8.69 -6.85
N ALA A 280 -10.80 -7.41 -7.24
CA ALA A 280 -11.65 -6.96 -8.33
C ALA A 280 -11.18 -7.50 -9.68
N GLU A 281 -9.87 -7.53 -9.93
CA GLU A 281 -9.29 -8.13 -11.12
C GLU A 281 -9.59 -9.63 -11.19
N ILE A 282 -9.40 -10.37 -10.10
CA ILE A 282 -9.69 -11.80 -10.00
C ILE A 282 -11.20 -12.09 -10.22
N ALA A 283 -12.08 -11.22 -9.71
CA ALA A 283 -13.52 -11.35 -9.86
C ALA A 283 -14.02 -10.99 -11.28
N THR A 284 -13.21 -10.30 -12.08
CA THR A 284 -13.55 -9.85 -13.43
C THR A 284 -13.77 -11.04 -14.37
N LYS A 285 -14.91 -11.03 -15.10
CA LYS A 285 -15.28 -12.07 -16.05
C LYS A 285 -15.77 -11.45 -17.34
N ASN A 286 -15.11 -11.82 -18.46
CA ASN A 286 -15.45 -11.36 -19.81
C ASN A 286 -15.74 -9.84 -19.88
N PRO A 287 -14.82 -8.99 -19.46
CA PRO A 287 -15.03 -7.54 -19.45
C PRO A 287 -15.16 -7.01 -20.89
N ALA A 288 -15.82 -5.88 -21.05
CA ALA A 288 -15.86 -5.20 -22.35
C ALA A 288 -14.49 -4.69 -22.76
N PHE A 289 -13.84 -3.94 -21.88
CA PHE A 289 -12.47 -3.45 -22.06
C PHE A 289 -11.48 -4.39 -21.37
N THR A 290 -10.27 -4.49 -21.90
CA THR A 290 -9.19 -5.19 -21.21
C THR A 290 -8.85 -4.46 -19.91
N THR A 291 -8.88 -5.19 -18.79
CA THR A 291 -8.54 -4.67 -17.48
C THR A 291 -7.05 -4.80 -17.22
N VAL A 292 -6.50 -3.90 -16.41
CA VAL A 292 -5.10 -3.93 -15.97
C VAL A 292 -5.05 -3.54 -14.50
N CYS A 293 -4.78 -4.50 -13.64
CA CYS A 293 -4.48 -4.28 -12.23
C CYS A 293 -2.97 -4.17 -12.05
N VAL A 294 -2.50 -3.12 -11.40
CA VAL A 294 -1.08 -2.91 -11.12
C VAL A 294 -0.88 -2.77 -9.62
N LEU A 295 -0.01 -3.60 -9.07
CA LEU A 295 0.51 -3.50 -7.72
C LEU A 295 1.96 -3.08 -7.84
N THR A 296 2.24 -1.79 -7.65
CA THR A 296 3.55 -1.18 -7.87
C THR A 296 4.37 -1.07 -6.58
N ASP A 297 5.65 -0.78 -6.71
CA ASP A 297 6.60 -0.58 -5.62
C ASP A 297 7.09 0.88 -5.63
N LYS A 298 7.71 1.33 -4.55
CA LYS A 298 8.48 2.59 -4.43
C LYS A 298 7.67 3.89 -4.47
N GLU A 299 6.35 3.85 -4.26
CA GLU A 299 5.55 5.07 -4.15
C GLU A 299 6.09 5.96 -3.05
N GLU A 300 6.36 5.41 -1.88
CA GLU A 300 6.78 6.08 -0.65
C GLU A 300 8.12 6.83 -0.75
N ILE A 301 8.89 6.55 -1.79
CA ILE A 301 10.16 7.21 -2.07
C ILE A 301 10.16 7.93 -3.43
N GLY A 302 8.97 8.22 -3.98
CA GLY A 302 8.79 9.01 -5.21
C GLY A 302 8.69 8.20 -6.49
N SER A 303 8.40 6.90 -6.43
CA SER A 303 8.20 6.01 -7.58
C SER A 303 9.43 5.85 -8.50
N ASP A 304 10.62 6.22 -8.03
CA ASP A 304 11.87 6.06 -8.77
C ASP A 304 12.36 4.60 -8.77
N GLY A 305 13.06 4.23 -9.84
CA GLY A 305 13.63 2.88 -10.01
C GLY A 305 12.76 1.95 -10.85
N VAL A 306 13.30 0.75 -11.13
CA VAL A 306 12.75 -0.17 -12.16
C VAL A 306 11.44 -0.86 -11.77
N THR A 307 11.03 -0.81 -10.51
CA THR A 307 9.80 -1.39 -9.99
C THR A 307 8.75 -0.33 -9.64
N GLY A 308 9.12 0.96 -9.63
CA GLY A 308 8.23 2.10 -9.40
C GLY A 308 7.53 2.59 -10.67
N MET A 309 6.50 3.39 -10.51
CA MET A 309 5.63 3.87 -11.62
C MET A 309 6.30 4.87 -12.58
N GLN A 310 7.49 5.41 -12.24
CA GLN A 310 8.27 6.17 -13.20
C GLN A 310 8.90 5.28 -14.28
N SER A 311 9.05 3.98 -14.02
CA SER A 311 9.50 2.98 -14.98
C SER A 311 8.43 2.68 -16.05
N MET A 312 8.86 2.07 -17.13
CA MET A 312 8.01 1.76 -18.28
C MET A 312 7.36 0.36 -18.25
N TYR A 313 7.60 -0.46 -17.20
CA TYR A 313 7.21 -1.86 -17.22
C TYR A 313 5.71 -2.10 -17.43
N VAL A 314 4.84 -1.27 -16.82
CA VAL A 314 3.39 -1.33 -17.02
C VAL A 314 3.03 -1.02 -18.46
N PHE A 315 3.60 0.06 -19.00
CA PHE A 315 3.32 0.52 -20.36
C PHE A 315 3.92 -0.44 -21.39
N HIS A 316 5.08 -1.03 -21.15
CA HIS A 316 5.63 -2.07 -22.00
C HIS A 316 4.74 -3.31 -22.03
N PHE A 317 4.17 -3.72 -20.89
CA PHE A 317 3.20 -4.81 -20.85
C PHE A 317 1.98 -4.52 -21.74
N MET A 318 1.38 -3.33 -21.63
CA MET A 318 0.25 -2.92 -22.47
C MET A 318 0.64 -2.82 -23.96
N GLN A 319 1.82 -2.29 -24.26
CA GLN A 319 2.37 -2.22 -25.63
C GLN A 319 2.59 -3.62 -26.23
N GLU A 320 3.04 -4.58 -25.44
CA GLU A 320 3.21 -5.97 -25.88
C GLU A 320 1.87 -6.60 -26.26
N LEU A 321 0.80 -6.37 -25.50
CA LEU A 321 -0.55 -6.81 -25.82
C LEU A 321 -1.03 -6.21 -27.15
N CYS A 322 -0.92 -4.90 -27.33
CA CYS A 322 -1.27 -4.21 -28.57
C CYS A 322 -0.46 -4.73 -29.75
N ARG A 323 0.86 -4.84 -29.62
CA ARG A 323 1.78 -5.28 -30.67
C ARG A 323 1.47 -6.70 -31.15
N THR A 324 1.19 -7.63 -30.24
CA THR A 324 0.89 -9.01 -30.61
C THR A 324 -0.48 -9.15 -31.29
N ALA A 325 -1.39 -8.22 -31.07
CA ALA A 325 -2.69 -8.13 -31.73
C ALA A 325 -2.67 -7.29 -33.03
N GLY A 326 -1.53 -6.67 -33.35
CA GLY A 326 -1.42 -5.76 -34.50
C GLY A 326 -2.20 -4.45 -34.35
N GLN A 327 -2.32 -3.94 -33.12
CA GLN A 327 -3.11 -2.74 -32.75
C GLN A 327 -2.18 -1.61 -32.30
N ASP A 328 -2.65 -0.37 -32.44
CA ASP A 328 -1.89 0.85 -32.13
C ASP A 328 -1.96 1.17 -30.62
N ASP A 329 -0.80 1.15 -29.97
CA ASP A 329 -0.68 1.43 -28.53
C ASP A 329 -0.92 2.90 -28.16
N ILE A 330 -0.62 3.85 -29.06
CA ILE A 330 -0.86 5.27 -28.84
C ILE A 330 -2.38 5.55 -28.80
N ILE A 331 -3.13 4.91 -29.71
CA ILE A 331 -4.60 4.99 -29.72
C ILE A 331 -5.16 4.35 -28.46
N ALA A 332 -4.65 3.16 -28.11
CA ALA A 332 -5.05 2.43 -26.92
C ALA A 332 -4.86 3.26 -25.63
N PHE A 333 -3.69 3.87 -25.44
CA PHE A 333 -3.40 4.71 -24.26
C PHE A 333 -4.32 5.93 -24.18
N ARG A 334 -4.56 6.60 -25.30
CA ARG A 334 -5.45 7.77 -25.36
C ARG A 334 -6.89 7.46 -24.96
N ASN A 335 -7.36 6.25 -25.27
CA ASN A 335 -8.71 5.78 -24.97
C ASN A 335 -8.82 5.04 -23.64
N SER A 336 -7.69 4.82 -22.95
CA SER A 336 -7.64 4.19 -21.64
C SER A 336 -8.10 5.14 -20.54
N VAL A 337 -8.52 4.56 -19.40
CA VAL A 337 -8.89 5.29 -18.18
C VAL A 337 -8.26 4.59 -16.99
N CYS A 338 -7.79 5.36 -16.02
CA CYS A 338 -7.12 4.85 -14.83
C CYS A 338 -7.78 5.35 -13.54
N LEU A 339 -7.95 4.45 -12.58
CA LEU A 339 -8.11 4.75 -11.16
C LEU A 339 -6.74 4.57 -10.50
N SER A 340 -6.17 5.65 -10.00
CA SER A 340 -4.95 5.65 -9.20
C SER A 340 -5.38 5.47 -7.75
N ALA A 341 -5.31 4.23 -7.28
CA ALA A 341 -5.69 3.92 -5.92
C ALA A 341 -4.53 4.24 -4.98
N ASP A 342 -4.82 5.05 -3.97
CA ASP A 342 -3.90 5.47 -2.93
C ASP A 342 -4.73 6.01 -1.76
N VAL A 343 -4.33 5.69 -0.55
CA VAL A 343 -5.03 6.06 0.66
C VAL A 343 -5.11 7.57 0.89
N THR A 344 -5.96 7.96 1.81
CA THR A 344 -6.05 9.35 2.27
C THR A 344 -6.12 9.44 3.78
N ALA A 345 -5.67 10.57 4.34
CA ALA A 345 -5.79 10.82 5.77
C ALA A 345 -7.26 11.02 6.19
N ALA A 346 -7.79 10.10 6.98
CA ALA A 346 -9.10 10.26 7.60
C ALA A 346 -9.07 11.41 8.63
N TYR A 347 -10.12 12.23 8.63
CA TYR A 347 -10.31 13.27 9.65
C TYR A 347 -10.30 12.68 11.05
N ASP A 348 -9.37 13.14 11.86
CA ASP A 348 -9.26 12.74 13.27
C ASP A 348 -9.67 13.91 14.16
N PRO A 349 -10.75 13.78 14.95
CA PRO A 349 -11.21 14.83 15.87
C PRO A 349 -10.16 15.22 16.91
N SER A 350 -9.24 14.31 17.27
CA SER A 350 -8.14 14.60 18.20
C SER A 350 -7.12 15.59 17.60
N TRP A 351 -7.07 15.68 16.30
CA TRP A 351 -6.14 16.50 15.52
C TRP A 351 -6.85 17.45 14.56
N ALA A 352 -8.07 17.88 14.90
CA ALA A 352 -8.95 18.68 14.05
C ALA A 352 -8.26 19.90 13.40
N SER A 353 -7.27 20.48 14.06
CA SER A 353 -6.52 21.65 13.55
C SER A 353 -5.67 21.35 12.30
N ALA A 354 -5.39 20.08 11.99
CA ALA A 354 -4.63 19.68 10.82
C ALA A 354 -5.49 19.57 9.55
N PHE A 355 -6.82 19.53 9.68
CA PHE A 355 -7.75 19.26 8.61
C PHE A 355 -8.61 20.47 8.23
N GLU A 356 -9.13 20.46 7.01
CA GLU A 356 -10.24 21.29 6.55
C GLU A 356 -11.54 20.43 6.56
N PRO A 357 -12.50 20.70 7.48
CA PRO A 357 -13.59 19.74 7.74
C PRO A 357 -14.59 19.57 6.59
N MET A 358 -14.74 20.55 5.69
CA MET A 358 -15.72 20.46 4.58
C MET A 358 -15.23 19.58 3.45
N ASN A 359 -13.91 19.55 3.23
CA ASN A 359 -13.28 18.82 2.14
C ASN A 359 -12.36 17.68 2.66
N GLY A 360 -12.31 17.46 3.97
CA GLY A 360 -11.62 16.31 4.55
C GLY A 360 -12.38 15.01 4.32
N THR A 361 -11.67 13.90 4.31
CA THR A 361 -12.25 12.55 4.22
C THR A 361 -12.50 11.98 5.61
N TYR A 362 -13.47 11.09 5.73
CA TYR A 362 -13.89 10.53 7.01
C TYR A 362 -13.98 9.01 6.92
N ALA A 363 -13.47 8.33 7.93
CA ALA A 363 -13.72 6.90 8.08
C ALA A 363 -15.23 6.61 8.23
N GLY A 364 -15.69 5.55 7.60
CA GLY A 364 -17.11 5.18 7.60
C GLY A 364 -17.99 5.98 6.65
N ARG A 365 -17.40 6.62 5.64
CA ARG A 365 -18.15 7.30 4.56
C ARG A 365 -17.91 6.71 3.18
N GLY A 366 -17.26 5.57 3.10
CA GLY A 366 -16.95 4.90 1.85
C GLY A 366 -15.60 5.34 1.24
N ILE A 367 -15.36 4.93 0.01
CA ILE A 367 -14.14 5.25 -0.71
C ILE A 367 -14.08 6.75 -1.04
N ALA A 368 -12.90 7.34 -0.97
CA ALA A 368 -12.69 8.76 -1.27
C ALA A 368 -12.16 8.93 -2.70
N LEU A 369 -12.66 9.98 -3.39
CA LEU A 369 -12.12 10.43 -4.67
C LEU A 369 -11.41 11.76 -4.48
N PHE A 370 -10.30 11.93 -5.18
CA PHE A 370 -9.53 13.17 -5.23
C PHE A 370 -9.50 13.68 -6.66
N LYS A 371 -10.16 14.78 -6.88
CA LYS A 371 -10.08 15.46 -8.18
C LYS A 371 -8.65 15.86 -8.49
N TYR A 372 -7.90 16.21 -7.45
CA TYR A 372 -6.48 16.56 -7.51
C TYR A 372 -5.80 16.20 -6.19
N THR A 373 -4.53 15.88 -6.29
CA THR A 373 -3.57 15.70 -5.19
C THR A 373 -2.50 16.80 -5.29
N GLY A 374 -1.29 16.58 -4.79
CA GLY A 374 -0.20 17.55 -4.84
C GLY A 374 -0.21 18.50 -3.64
N SER A 375 0.59 19.56 -3.71
CA SER A 375 0.78 20.49 -2.59
C SER A 375 0.61 21.94 -2.99
N ARG A 376 0.26 22.82 -2.03
CA ARG A 376 0.08 24.26 -2.22
C ARG A 376 -0.86 24.55 -3.40
N GLY A 377 -0.38 25.20 -4.48
CA GLY A 377 -1.14 25.49 -5.69
C GLY A 377 -1.31 24.29 -6.65
N LYS A 378 -1.63 23.10 -6.13
CA LYS A 378 -1.78 21.85 -6.89
C LYS A 378 -0.50 21.40 -7.61
N SER A 379 0.67 21.73 -7.05
CA SER A 379 1.95 21.36 -7.65
C SER A 379 2.15 19.84 -7.61
N ALA A 380 2.63 19.26 -8.71
CA ALA A 380 2.84 17.82 -8.89
C ALA A 380 1.57 16.97 -8.81
N ALA A 381 0.40 17.57 -9.06
CA ALA A 381 -0.89 16.88 -9.12
C ALA A 381 -1.28 16.50 -10.55
N ASN A 382 -2.12 15.47 -10.67
CA ASN A 382 -3.08 15.34 -11.74
C ASN A 382 -4.37 16.05 -11.32
N ASP A 383 -4.96 16.91 -12.16
CA ASP A 383 -6.26 17.56 -11.93
C ASP A 383 -7.29 16.90 -12.85
N ALA A 384 -8.01 15.90 -12.34
CA ALA A 384 -8.94 15.11 -13.11
C ALA A 384 -10.06 15.98 -13.71
N SER A 385 -10.46 15.70 -14.96
CA SER A 385 -11.51 16.43 -15.63
C SER A 385 -12.87 16.20 -14.97
N ALA A 386 -13.79 17.17 -15.11
CA ALA A 386 -15.14 17.06 -14.58
C ALA A 386 -15.90 15.86 -15.18
N GLU A 387 -15.61 15.54 -16.46
CA GLU A 387 -16.23 14.43 -17.18
C GLU A 387 -15.80 13.09 -16.56
N LEU A 388 -14.51 12.91 -16.24
CA LEU A 388 -13.99 11.71 -15.60
C LEU A 388 -14.55 11.56 -14.18
N VAL A 389 -14.53 12.63 -13.38
CA VAL A 389 -15.15 12.63 -12.04
C VAL A 389 -16.63 12.23 -12.13
N GLY A 390 -17.36 12.85 -13.10
CA GLY A 390 -18.78 12.55 -13.33
C GLY A 390 -19.02 11.12 -13.80
N TYR A 391 -18.14 10.53 -14.61
CA TYR A 391 -18.23 9.15 -15.04
C TYR A 391 -18.08 8.20 -13.83
N VAL A 392 -17.03 8.34 -13.04
CA VAL A 392 -16.75 7.47 -11.89
C VAL A 392 -17.83 7.59 -10.81
N THR A 393 -18.29 8.83 -10.50
CA THR A 393 -19.33 9.02 -9.48
C THR A 393 -20.69 8.48 -9.90
N ARG A 394 -21.11 8.66 -11.18
CA ARG A 394 -22.35 8.05 -11.68
C ARG A 394 -22.33 6.52 -11.62
N MET A 395 -21.20 5.91 -11.94
CA MET A 395 -21.01 4.46 -11.84
C MET A 395 -21.22 3.97 -10.40
N MET A 396 -20.62 4.65 -9.43
CA MET A 396 -20.78 4.30 -8.02
C MET A 396 -22.19 4.55 -7.49
N ASP A 397 -22.83 5.66 -7.90
CA ASP A 397 -24.20 5.99 -7.51
C ASP A 397 -25.21 4.95 -8.03
N ALA A 398 -25.02 4.47 -9.26
CA ALA A 398 -25.91 3.47 -9.89
C ALA A 398 -25.96 2.14 -9.12
N ASP A 399 -24.85 1.78 -8.44
CA ASP A 399 -24.76 0.54 -7.64
C ASP A 399 -24.75 0.77 -6.12
N ASN A 400 -25.08 1.98 -5.66
CA ASN A 400 -25.09 2.35 -4.25
C ASN A 400 -23.76 2.10 -3.53
N VAL A 401 -22.63 2.28 -4.19
CA VAL A 401 -21.33 2.34 -3.55
C VAL A 401 -21.25 3.64 -2.74
N ALA A 402 -20.88 3.54 -1.48
CA ALA A 402 -20.65 4.75 -0.68
C ALA A 402 -19.32 5.39 -1.09
N TRP A 403 -19.37 6.67 -1.41
CA TRP A 403 -18.20 7.45 -1.79
C TRP A 403 -18.25 8.87 -1.23
N GLN A 404 -17.09 9.51 -1.17
CA GLN A 404 -16.92 10.89 -0.74
C GLN A 404 -15.85 11.58 -1.60
N ILE A 405 -15.86 12.92 -1.61
CA ILE A 405 -14.78 13.73 -2.20
C ILE A 405 -13.92 14.27 -1.05
N GLY A 406 -12.62 14.35 -1.26
CA GLY A 406 -11.75 14.89 -0.24
C GLY A 406 -10.48 15.56 -0.76
N GLU A 407 -9.79 16.20 0.18
CA GLU A 407 -8.46 16.79 0.05
C GLU A 407 -7.62 16.37 1.24
N LEU A 408 -6.29 16.29 1.05
CA LEU A 408 -5.37 15.92 2.11
C LEU A 408 -5.02 17.14 3.00
N GLY A 409 -5.71 17.26 4.14
CA GLY A 409 -5.42 18.28 5.14
C GLY A 409 -5.77 19.72 4.71
N ARG A 410 -5.08 20.71 5.29
CA ARG A 410 -5.21 22.13 4.94
C ARG A 410 -4.30 22.48 3.80
N LEU A 411 -4.71 23.42 2.92
CA LEU A 411 -4.02 23.80 1.68
C LEU A 411 -2.52 24.12 1.85
N ASP A 412 -2.14 24.87 2.88
CA ASP A 412 -0.73 25.26 3.10
C ASP A 412 0.06 24.27 3.97
N LEU A 413 -0.61 23.30 4.60
CA LEU A 413 -0.01 22.34 5.53
C LEU A 413 -0.05 20.89 4.99
N GLY A 414 -1.07 20.58 4.19
CA GLY A 414 -1.30 19.26 3.62
C GLY A 414 -0.83 19.13 2.18
N GLY A 415 -1.12 17.98 1.62
CA GLY A 415 -0.85 17.65 0.23
C GLY A 415 0.32 16.69 0.06
N GLY A 416 0.24 15.90 -0.99
CA GLY A 416 1.24 14.93 -1.42
C GLY A 416 1.03 14.60 -2.90
N GLY A 417 2.05 14.10 -3.57
CA GLY A 417 1.92 13.51 -4.91
C GLY A 417 1.50 12.06 -4.78
N THR A 418 0.95 11.51 -5.85
CA THR A 418 0.59 10.10 -6.01
C THR A 418 1.16 9.57 -7.32
N ILE A 419 0.98 8.28 -7.57
CA ILE A 419 1.36 7.65 -8.84
C ILE A 419 0.57 8.18 -10.04
N ALA A 420 -0.59 8.82 -9.84
CA ALA A 420 -1.47 9.34 -10.90
C ALA A 420 -0.74 10.21 -11.93
N LYS A 421 0.16 11.09 -11.49
CA LYS A 421 0.90 11.98 -12.40
C LYS A 421 1.75 11.21 -13.42
N TYR A 422 2.26 10.03 -13.08
CA TYR A 422 3.09 9.22 -13.99
C TYR A 422 2.23 8.54 -15.06
N VAL A 423 1.00 8.18 -14.72
CA VAL A 423 0.00 7.69 -15.67
C VAL A 423 -0.47 8.81 -16.59
N ALA A 424 -0.81 9.98 -16.02
CA ALA A 424 -1.20 11.17 -16.79
C ALA A 424 -0.11 11.61 -17.80
N ASN A 425 1.17 11.50 -17.43
CA ASN A 425 2.31 11.78 -18.30
C ASN A 425 2.40 10.85 -19.54
N ARG A 426 1.64 9.74 -19.56
CA ARG A 426 1.50 8.83 -20.71
C ARG A 426 0.27 9.14 -21.56
N GLY A 427 -0.47 10.19 -21.23
CA GLY A 427 -1.66 10.62 -21.97
C GLY A 427 -2.92 9.82 -21.59
N ILE A 428 -2.91 9.11 -20.47
CA ILE A 428 -4.05 8.33 -19.95
C ILE A 428 -4.81 9.19 -18.94
N PRO A 429 -6.12 9.49 -19.14
CA PRO A 429 -6.97 10.11 -18.13
C PRO A 429 -6.97 9.30 -16.83
N VAL A 430 -6.71 9.97 -15.70
CA VAL A 430 -6.60 9.32 -14.39
C VAL A 430 -7.25 10.17 -13.31
N ILE A 431 -7.84 9.50 -12.31
CA ILE A 431 -8.36 10.09 -11.07
C ILE A 431 -7.84 9.30 -9.88
N ASP A 432 -7.47 10.03 -8.82
CA ASP A 432 -7.08 9.42 -7.55
C ASP A 432 -8.31 8.98 -6.75
N ILE A 433 -8.22 7.80 -6.14
CA ILE A 433 -9.30 7.17 -5.37
C ILE A 433 -8.70 6.28 -4.29
N GLY A 434 -9.20 6.30 -3.03
CA GLY A 434 -8.64 5.43 -2.02
C GLY A 434 -9.41 5.40 -0.69
N VAL A 435 -8.97 4.53 0.20
CA VAL A 435 -9.58 4.32 1.51
C VAL A 435 -9.06 5.34 2.52
N PRO A 436 -9.96 5.97 3.34
CA PRO A 436 -9.53 6.83 4.42
C PRO A 436 -8.83 6.05 5.56
N VAL A 437 -7.62 6.48 5.94
CA VAL A 437 -6.77 5.87 6.97
C VAL A 437 -6.52 6.83 8.13
N LEU A 438 -6.69 6.35 9.36
CA LEU A 438 -6.26 7.05 10.58
C LEU A 438 -4.83 6.63 10.91
N SER A 439 -4.02 7.58 11.41
CA SER A 439 -2.60 7.33 11.76
C SER A 439 -1.75 6.84 10.59
N MET A 440 -2.02 7.32 9.37
CA MET A 440 -1.24 7.01 8.17
C MET A 440 0.27 7.15 8.41
N HIS A 441 1.09 6.29 7.80
CA HIS A 441 2.54 6.18 7.97
C HIS A 441 3.02 5.80 9.39
N SER A 442 2.09 5.48 10.32
CA SER A 442 2.49 4.96 11.63
C SER A 442 2.71 3.45 11.57
N PRO A 443 3.44 2.88 12.54
CA PRO A 443 3.53 1.43 12.65
C PRO A 443 2.18 0.73 12.85
N PHE A 444 1.15 1.46 13.30
CA PHE A 444 -0.20 0.93 13.52
C PHE A 444 -1.25 1.91 12.97
N GLU A 445 -1.68 1.67 11.76
CA GLU A 445 -2.70 2.42 11.04
C GLU A 445 -4.08 1.81 11.26
N VAL A 446 -5.15 2.56 11.04
CA VAL A 446 -6.52 2.08 11.26
C VAL A 446 -7.44 2.48 10.11
N ILE A 447 -8.18 1.48 9.60
CA ILE A 447 -9.18 1.66 8.53
C ILE A 447 -10.55 1.15 8.95
N HIS A 448 -11.61 1.57 8.24
CA HIS A 448 -12.97 1.07 8.44
C HIS A 448 -13.28 -0.06 7.45
N LYS A 449 -13.78 -1.20 7.95
CA LYS A 449 -14.04 -2.41 7.14
C LYS A 449 -14.99 -2.17 5.96
N THR A 450 -15.99 -1.31 6.15
CA THR A 450 -16.94 -1.03 5.07
C THR A 450 -16.33 -0.12 4.00
N ASP A 451 -15.40 0.78 4.36
CA ASP A 451 -14.71 1.62 3.36
C ASP A 451 -13.84 0.75 2.45
N LEU A 452 -13.09 -0.20 3.03
CA LEU A 452 -12.36 -1.24 2.30
C LEU A 452 -13.28 -2.02 1.33
N TYR A 453 -14.47 -2.42 1.79
CA TYR A 453 -15.41 -3.15 0.94
C TYR A 453 -16.03 -2.27 -0.15
N MET A 454 -16.22 -0.97 0.11
CA MET A 454 -16.66 -0.03 -0.92
C MET A 454 -15.59 0.19 -1.99
N ALA A 455 -14.31 0.18 -1.63
CA ALA A 455 -13.20 0.20 -2.60
C ALA A 455 -13.28 -1.02 -3.53
N TYR A 456 -13.41 -2.23 -2.99
CA TYR A 456 -13.59 -3.44 -3.78
C TYR A 456 -14.78 -3.33 -4.75
N ARG A 457 -15.94 -2.89 -4.28
CA ARG A 457 -17.11 -2.73 -5.12
C ARG A 457 -16.90 -1.69 -6.23
N ALA A 458 -16.26 -0.56 -5.92
CA ALA A 458 -15.94 0.47 -6.91
C ALA A 458 -15.03 -0.08 -8.02
N PHE A 459 -14.00 -0.83 -7.66
CA PHE A 459 -13.06 -1.40 -8.64
C PHE A 459 -13.70 -2.51 -9.49
N VAL A 460 -14.58 -3.35 -8.90
CA VAL A 460 -15.35 -4.34 -9.67
C VAL A 460 -16.25 -3.66 -10.71
N LEU A 461 -16.95 -2.60 -10.32
CA LEU A 461 -17.80 -1.84 -11.25
C LEU A 461 -17.01 -1.22 -12.38
N PHE A 462 -15.85 -0.63 -12.05
CA PHE A 462 -14.97 -0.01 -13.04
C PHE A 462 -14.43 -1.04 -14.05
N ASN A 463 -14.00 -2.21 -13.58
CA ASN A 463 -13.52 -3.29 -14.44
C ASN A 463 -14.63 -3.87 -15.34
N GLN A 464 -15.88 -3.83 -14.90
CA GLN A 464 -17.03 -4.37 -15.64
C GLN A 464 -17.77 -3.32 -16.48
N ALA A 465 -17.38 -2.04 -16.39
CA ALA A 465 -18.02 -0.98 -17.14
C ALA A 465 -17.93 -1.23 -18.66
N ALA A 466 -19.04 -1.02 -19.35
CA ALA A 466 -19.14 -1.22 -20.80
C ALA A 466 -19.07 0.08 -21.62
N GLU A 467 -19.01 1.25 -20.94
CA GLU A 467 -18.95 2.59 -21.54
C GLU A 467 -17.63 3.28 -21.22
#